data_1402f868c29b2a014daf6e59587d6689
#
_entry.id   1402f868c29b2a014daf6e59587d6689
#
_cell.length_a   1.000
_cell.length_b   1.000
_cell.length_c   1.000
_cell.angle_alpha   90.00
_cell.angle_beta   90.00
_cell.angle_gamma   90.00
#
_symmetry.space_group_name_H-M   'P 1'
#
loop_
_entity.id
_entity.type
_entity.pdbx_description
1 polymer ?
#
loop_
_entity_poly.entity_id
_entity_poly.type
_entity_poly.pdbx_seq_one_letter_code
_entity_poly.pdbx_strand_id
1 'polypeptide(L)'
;MGKVEIKTMFFKNKKKEKTKKKTAGIIFAAQSGKVIPVTQVNDKVFSQKVLGDGVAIKPESGAVVSPVGGEVVTVADTLHAYGIKTDDGLEVLIHIGVNTVDLNGEGFCSRVSEGNRLSAGDPLCYVDLGLLKSRGYDTDIIILVTNLEPGAMTAHCGINATAGRTCVIEYHM
;
A
#
# COMPACT_ATOMS: atom_id res chain seq x y z
N MET A 1 -13.96 -25.67 31.16
CA MET A 1 -12.63 -26.09 30.67
C MET A 1 -11.97 -25.08 29.76
N GLY A 2 -12.65 -24.33 28.90
CA GLY A 2 -12.01 -23.37 28.00
C GLY A 2 -11.38 -22.13 28.65
N LYS A 3 -11.80 -21.71 29.83
CA LYS A 3 -11.26 -20.48 30.50
C LYS A 3 -9.88 -20.67 31.16
N VAL A 4 -9.49 -21.88 31.50
CA VAL A 4 -8.21 -22.16 32.18
C VAL A 4 -7.07 -22.29 31.17
N GLU A 5 -7.34 -22.84 29.98
CA GLU A 5 -6.33 -22.98 28.92
C GLU A 5 -5.94 -21.62 28.31
N ILE A 6 -6.89 -20.69 28.16
CA ILE A 6 -6.64 -19.33 27.65
C ILE A 6 -5.74 -18.54 28.62
N LYS A 7 -5.96 -18.64 29.93
CA LYS A 7 -5.08 -18.01 30.94
C LYS A 7 -3.66 -18.54 30.90
N THR A 8 -3.48 -19.84 30.71
CA THR A 8 -2.17 -20.49 30.67
C THR A 8 -1.38 -20.12 29.39
N MET A 9 -2.06 -19.94 28.25
CA MET A 9 -1.44 -19.45 27.02
C MET A 9 -1.00 -17.98 27.12
N PHE A 10 -1.79 -17.10 27.78
CA PHE A 10 -1.42 -15.70 27.99
C PHE A 10 -0.18 -15.55 28.90
N PHE A 11 -0.03 -16.37 29.93
CA PHE A 11 1.14 -16.32 30.82
C PHE A 11 2.42 -16.89 30.19
N LYS A 12 2.34 -17.86 29.27
CA LYS A 12 3.51 -18.38 28.55
C LYS A 12 4.07 -17.40 27.52
N ASN A 13 3.26 -16.50 26.99
CA ASN A 13 3.70 -15.48 26.02
C ASN A 13 4.36 -14.26 26.67
N LYS A 14 4.25 -14.07 27.99
CA LYS A 14 4.90 -12.96 28.70
C LYS A 14 6.44 -13.07 28.82
N LYS A 15 7.05 -14.18 28.44
CA LYS A 15 8.50 -14.39 28.54
C LYS A 15 9.30 -14.13 27.27
N LYS A 16 8.70 -13.55 26.23
CA LYS A 16 9.41 -13.08 25.01
C LYS A 16 8.89 -11.74 24.54
N GLU A 17 8.85 -10.74 25.43
CA GLU A 17 9.02 -9.36 24.96
C GLU A 17 10.48 -9.21 24.54
N LYS A 18 10.81 -9.65 23.33
CA LYS A 18 11.90 -9.05 22.58
C LYS A 18 11.50 -7.58 22.45
N THR A 19 12.24 -6.67 23.08
CA THR A 19 12.21 -5.25 22.75
C THR A 19 12.17 -5.13 21.25
N LYS A 20 11.00 -4.78 20.68
CA LYS A 20 10.87 -4.51 19.26
C LYS A 20 11.82 -3.36 18.98
N LYS A 21 12.89 -3.63 18.25
CA LYS A 21 13.82 -2.61 17.79
C LYS A 21 12.97 -1.60 17.01
N LYS A 22 12.91 -0.35 17.45
CA LYS A 22 12.20 0.69 16.69
C LYS A 22 12.81 0.75 15.30
N THR A 23 12.04 0.39 14.28
CA THR A 23 12.46 0.41 12.90
C THR A 23 11.92 1.67 12.26
N ALA A 24 12.77 2.40 11.58
CA ALA A 24 12.37 3.54 10.75
C ALA A 24 12.61 3.19 9.29
N GLY A 25 11.72 3.63 8.41
CA GLY A 25 11.86 3.37 6.99
C GLY A 25 11.15 4.42 6.15
N ILE A 26 11.27 4.25 4.84
CA ILE A 26 10.68 5.12 3.83
C ILE A 26 9.88 4.30 2.82
N ILE A 27 8.82 4.93 2.32
CA ILE A 27 8.00 4.42 1.22
C ILE A 27 8.17 5.37 0.05
N PHE A 28 8.53 4.82 -1.11
CA PHE A 28 8.70 5.57 -2.33
C PHE A 28 7.39 5.72 -3.09
N ALA A 29 7.36 6.64 -4.04
CA ALA A 29 6.24 6.77 -4.95
C ALA A 29 6.07 5.51 -5.81
N ALA A 30 4.86 4.98 -5.90
CA ALA A 30 4.53 3.84 -6.77
C ALA A 30 4.33 4.26 -8.24
N GLN A 31 4.21 5.55 -8.50
CA GLN A 31 4.05 6.14 -9.81
C GLN A 31 4.62 7.55 -9.82
N SER A 32 5.00 8.04 -11.00
CA SER A 32 5.33 9.45 -11.18
C SER A 32 4.06 10.30 -11.25
N GLY A 33 4.09 11.47 -10.62
CA GLY A 33 2.98 12.40 -10.63
C GLY A 33 2.84 13.19 -9.33
N LYS A 34 1.78 13.97 -9.25
CA LYS A 34 1.50 14.80 -8.08
C LYS A 34 1.02 13.97 -6.90
N VAL A 35 1.67 14.14 -5.76
CA VAL A 35 1.29 13.48 -4.50
C VAL A 35 0.24 14.33 -3.78
N ILE A 36 -0.86 13.70 -3.41
CA ILE A 36 -1.96 14.31 -2.65
C ILE A 36 -2.20 13.53 -1.36
N PRO A 37 -2.75 14.17 -0.31
CA PRO A 37 -3.21 13.45 0.87
C PRO A 37 -4.27 12.42 0.52
N VAL A 38 -4.29 11.28 1.19
CA VAL A 38 -5.33 10.27 0.99
C VAL A 38 -6.74 10.81 1.28
N THR A 39 -6.85 11.83 2.13
CA THR A 39 -8.11 12.53 2.43
C THR A 39 -8.73 13.24 1.24
N GLN A 40 -7.99 13.47 0.16
CA GLN A 40 -8.49 14.08 -1.08
C GLN A 40 -8.92 13.07 -2.14
N VAL A 41 -8.79 11.78 -1.88
CA VAL A 41 -9.29 10.73 -2.77
C VAL A 41 -10.82 10.75 -2.76
N ASN A 42 -11.42 10.67 -3.94
CA ASN A 42 -12.86 10.71 -4.13
C ASN A 42 -13.54 9.37 -3.78
N ASP A 43 -13.30 8.90 -2.57
CA ASP A 43 -13.89 7.70 -2.00
C ASP A 43 -13.81 7.77 -0.48
N LYS A 44 -14.92 7.48 0.21
CA LYS A 44 -15.01 7.61 1.67
C LYS A 44 -14.16 6.58 2.43
N VAL A 45 -13.98 5.39 1.88
CA VAL A 45 -13.16 4.34 2.52
C VAL A 45 -11.70 4.80 2.60
N PHE A 46 -11.19 5.43 1.55
CA PHE A 46 -9.83 5.96 1.51
C PHE A 46 -9.72 7.30 2.24
N SER A 47 -10.59 8.25 1.94
CA SER A 47 -10.52 9.62 2.49
C SER A 47 -10.74 9.67 3.99
N GLN A 48 -11.51 8.73 4.55
CA GLN A 48 -11.73 8.60 6.00
C GLN A 48 -10.72 7.66 6.68
N LYS A 49 -9.71 7.18 5.94
CA LYS A 49 -8.64 6.30 6.46
C LYS A 49 -9.15 4.99 7.08
N VAL A 50 -10.24 4.44 6.55
CA VAL A 50 -10.86 3.21 7.08
C VAL A 50 -9.92 2.01 6.96
N LEU A 51 -9.13 1.91 5.88
CA LEU A 51 -8.18 0.83 5.62
C LEU A 51 -6.76 1.12 6.10
N GLY A 52 -6.44 2.37 6.41
CA GLY A 52 -5.12 2.82 6.78
C GLY A 52 -4.87 4.27 6.36
N ASP A 53 -3.70 4.77 6.68
CA ASP A 53 -3.25 6.11 6.30
C ASP A 53 -2.21 6.04 5.18
N GLY A 54 -2.09 7.12 4.42
CA GLY A 54 -1.13 7.18 3.32
C GLY A 54 -1.30 8.38 2.41
N VAL A 55 -0.94 8.16 1.17
CA VAL A 55 -1.00 9.17 0.10
C VAL A 55 -1.67 8.59 -1.14
N ALA A 56 -2.04 9.47 -2.06
CA ALA A 56 -2.39 9.09 -3.41
C ALA A 56 -1.54 9.87 -4.41
N ILE A 57 -1.35 9.32 -5.61
CA ILE A 57 -0.59 9.93 -6.67
C ILE A 57 -1.49 10.07 -7.89
N LYS A 58 -1.55 11.28 -8.46
CA LYS A 58 -2.16 11.52 -9.76
C LYS A 58 -1.21 10.98 -10.84
N PRO A 59 -1.50 9.83 -11.47
CA PRO A 59 -0.53 9.13 -12.30
C PRO A 59 -0.26 9.85 -13.63
N GLU A 60 0.99 9.84 -14.07
CA GLU A 60 1.42 10.35 -15.37
C GLU A 60 1.48 9.25 -16.42
N SER A 61 1.58 7.98 -16.02
CA SER A 61 1.61 6.83 -16.91
C SER A 61 0.98 5.60 -16.27
N GLY A 62 0.86 4.52 -17.02
CA GLY A 62 0.30 3.25 -16.53
C GLY A 62 1.29 2.33 -15.81
N ALA A 63 2.58 2.67 -15.76
CA ALA A 63 3.59 1.83 -15.13
C ALA A 63 3.61 2.03 -13.61
N VAL A 64 3.08 1.09 -12.85
CA VAL A 64 3.06 1.09 -11.38
C VAL A 64 4.19 0.22 -10.87
N VAL A 65 4.97 0.76 -9.94
CA VAL A 65 6.12 0.07 -9.32
C VAL A 65 5.89 -0.19 -7.85
N SER A 66 6.65 -1.13 -7.28
CA SER A 66 6.61 -1.38 -5.84
C SER A 66 7.17 -0.17 -5.07
N PRO A 67 6.42 0.37 -4.09
CA PRO A 67 6.90 1.49 -3.29
C PRO A 67 7.87 1.08 -2.18
N VAL A 68 7.98 -0.22 -1.90
CA VAL A 68 8.82 -0.78 -0.84
C VAL A 68 9.46 -2.09 -1.29
N GLY A 69 10.53 -2.50 -0.60
CA GLY A 69 11.03 -3.87 -0.68
C GLY A 69 10.21 -4.78 0.23
N GLY A 70 9.95 -6.01 -0.22
CA GLY A 70 9.21 -6.98 0.56
C GLY A 70 8.62 -8.12 -0.26
N GLU A 71 7.73 -8.86 0.37
CA GLU A 71 7.01 -9.96 -0.25
C GLU A 71 5.60 -9.53 -0.68
N VAL A 72 5.19 -9.90 -1.88
CA VAL A 72 3.82 -9.76 -2.33
C VAL A 72 2.96 -10.78 -1.60
N VAL A 73 2.13 -10.32 -0.67
CA VAL A 73 1.27 -11.20 0.16
C VAL A 73 -0.15 -11.28 -0.35
N THR A 74 -0.56 -10.35 -1.19
CA THR A 74 -1.90 -10.33 -1.79
C THR A 74 -1.85 -9.72 -3.19
N VAL A 75 -2.52 -10.37 -4.13
CA VAL A 75 -2.89 -9.81 -5.43
C VAL A 75 -4.39 -9.99 -5.59
N ALA A 76 -5.13 -8.91 -5.75
CA ALA A 76 -6.57 -9.00 -5.99
C ALA A 76 -6.85 -9.74 -7.31
N ASP A 77 -7.86 -10.59 -7.35
CA ASP A 77 -8.23 -11.36 -8.56
C ASP A 77 -8.49 -10.44 -9.76
N THR A 78 -8.97 -9.24 -9.49
CA THR A 78 -9.24 -8.18 -10.48
C THR A 78 -8.04 -7.27 -10.73
N LEU A 79 -6.86 -7.59 -10.21
CA LEU A 79 -5.55 -6.98 -10.47
C LEU A 79 -5.43 -5.48 -10.14
N HIS A 80 -6.40 -4.91 -9.45
CA HIS A 80 -6.44 -3.49 -9.11
C HIS A 80 -5.80 -3.16 -7.75
N ALA A 81 -5.49 -4.17 -6.94
CA ALA A 81 -4.93 -3.99 -5.59
C ALA A 81 -3.86 -5.03 -5.27
N TYR A 82 -2.81 -4.58 -4.58
CA TYR A 82 -1.62 -5.35 -4.22
C TYR A 82 -1.25 -5.08 -2.76
N GLY A 83 -1.02 -6.14 -1.99
CA GLY A 83 -0.47 -6.07 -0.64
C GLY A 83 0.97 -6.51 -0.61
N ILE A 84 1.84 -5.69 -0.02
CA ILE A 84 3.26 -6.00 0.16
C ILE A 84 3.59 -5.94 1.65
N LYS A 85 4.28 -6.96 2.14
CA LYS A 85 4.79 -6.99 3.51
C LYS A 85 6.31 -6.87 3.49
N THR A 86 6.80 -5.85 4.17
CA THR A 86 8.24 -5.61 4.31
C THR A 86 8.89 -6.56 5.33
N ASP A 87 10.21 -6.66 5.33
CA ASP A 87 10.93 -7.54 6.26
C ASP A 87 10.82 -7.08 7.73
N ASP A 88 10.60 -5.79 7.97
CA ASP A 88 10.33 -5.24 9.30
C ASP A 88 8.85 -5.36 9.72
N GLY A 89 8.00 -5.90 8.85
CA GLY A 89 6.61 -6.23 9.15
C GLY A 89 5.58 -5.17 8.78
N LEU A 90 6.00 -4.10 8.08
CA LEU A 90 5.06 -3.10 7.56
C LEU A 90 4.16 -3.72 6.49
N GLU A 91 2.88 -3.40 6.52
CA GLU A 91 1.92 -3.83 5.50
C GLU A 91 1.48 -2.64 4.66
N VAL A 92 1.80 -2.69 3.37
CA VAL A 92 1.54 -1.63 2.40
C VAL A 92 0.54 -2.14 1.36
N LEU A 93 -0.55 -1.40 1.20
CA LEU A 93 -1.56 -1.63 0.18
C LEU A 93 -1.39 -0.61 -0.95
N ILE A 94 -1.28 -1.10 -2.17
CA ILE A 94 -1.32 -0.30 -3.39
C ILE A 94 -2.64 -0.57 -4.07
N HIS A 95 -3.48 0.46 -4.21
CA HIS A 95 -4.80 0.38 -4.84
C HIS A 95 -4.84 1.30 -6.07
N ILE A 96 -5.12 0.74 -7.22
CA ILE A 96 -5.04 1.42 -8.52
C ILE A 96 -6.43 1.86 -8.94
N GLY A 97 -6.67 3.15 -8.93
CA GLY A 97 -7.96 3.76 -9.23
C GLY A 97 -8.99 3.59 -8.11
N VAL A 98 -10.16 4.15 -8.32
CA VAL A 98 -11.31 4.07 -7.40
C VAL A 98 -12.43 3.26 -8.05
N ASN A 99 -12.98 2.30 -7.32
CA ASN A 99 -14.01 1.37 -7.80
C ASN A 99 -13.59 0.50 -9.01
N THR A 100 -12.32 0.39 -9.27
CA THR A 100 -11.76 -0.34 -10.42
C THR A 100 -11.88 -1.86 -10.30
N VAL A 101 -12.30 -2.38 -9.15
CA VAL A 101 -12.74 -3.77 -8.98
C VAL A 101 -13.84 -4.14 -10.00
N ASP A 102 -14.70 -3.20 -10.37
CA ASP A 102 -15.80 -3.41 -11.32
C ASP A 102 -15.34 -3.67 -12.75
N LEU A 103 -14.08 -3.39 -13.07
CA LEU A 103 -13.47 -3.70 -14.37
C LEU A 103 -13.12 -5.19 -14.55
N ASN A 104 -13.18 -5.98 -13.49
CA ASN A 104 -12.88 -7.42 -13.51
C ASN A 104 -11.51 -7.76 -14.16
N GLY A 105 -10.51 -6.91 -13.93
CA GLY A 105 -9.15 -7.06 -14.45
C GLY A 105 -8.93 -6.45 -15.82
N GLU A 106 -9.95 -5.95 -16.49
CA GLU A 106 -9.79 -5.30 -17.78
C GLU A 106 -8.98 -4.00 -17.65
N GLY A 107 -7.95 -3.85 -18.47
CA GLY A 107 -7.03 -2.72 -18.41
C GLY A 107 -5.87 -2.88 -17.44
N PHE A 108 -5.77 -4.01 -16.74
CA PHE A 108 -4.68 -4.31 -15.81
C PHE A 108 -3.81 -5.46 -16.32
N CYS A 109 -2.50 -5.32 -16.18
CA CYS A 109 -1.54 -6.38 -16.46
C CYS A 109 -0.59 -6.50 -15.26
N SER A 110 -0.80 -7.52 -14.43
CA SER A 110 0.08 -7.77 -13.28
C SER A 110 1.46 -8.24 -13.76
N ARG A 111 2.50 -7.75 -13.10
CA ARG A 111 3.89 -8.18 -13.28
C ARG A 111 4.38 -9.10 -12.17
N VAL A 112 3.52 -9.35 -11.19
CA VAL A 112 3.85 -10.13 -10.00
C VAL A 112 2.77 -11.12 -9.64
N SER A 113 3.15 -12.09 -8.83
CA SER A 113 2.26 -13.05 -8.17
C SER A 113 2.52 -13.06 -6.68
N GLU A 114 1.57 -13.53 -5.89
CA GLU A 114 1.78 -13.76 -4.46
C GLU A 114 3.00 -14.63 -4.21
N GLY A 115 3.78 -14.30 -3.19
CA GLY A 115 5.06 -14.94 -2.87
C GLY A 115 6.28 -14.35 -3.58
N ASN A 116 6.12 -13.49 -4.60
CA ASN A 116 7.26 -12.81 -5.21
C ASN A 116 7.90 -11.83 -4.21
N ARG A 117 9.22 -11.76 -4.24
CA ARG A 117 9.97 -10.75 -3.50
C ARG A 117 10.38 -9.62 -4.43
N LEU A 118 10.18 -8.40 -3.96
CA LEU A 118 10.42 -7.17 -4.71
C LEU A 118 11.40 -6.28 -3.97
N SER A 119 12.12 -5.47 -4.73
CA SER A 119 12.76 -4.25 -4.26
C SER A 119 11.89 -3.04 -4.60
N ALA A 120 12.05 -1.94 -3.86
CA ALA A 120 11.39 -0.69 -4.22
C ALA A 120 11.80 -0.29 -5.65
N GLY A 121 10.81 0.09 -6.47
CA GLY A 121 11.00 0.42 -7.88
C GLY A 121 10.83 -0.73 -8.86
N ASP A 122 10.74 -1.97 -8.39
CA ASP A 122 10.45 -3.11 -9.27
C ASP A 122 9.04 -2.99 -9.89
N PRO A 123 8.86 -3.44 -11.16
CA PRO A 123 7.55 -3.43 -11.80
C PRO A 123 6.52 -4.23 -10.99
N LEU A 124 5.35 -3.63 -10.75
CA LEU A 124 4.24 -4.24 -10.03
C LEU A 124 3.07 -4.55 -10.97
N CYS A 125 2.62 -3.54 -11.70
CA CYS A 125 1.46 -3.63 -12.59
C CYS A 125 1.55 -2.58 -13.69
N TYR A 126 0.97 -2.89 -14.83
CA TYR A 126 0.66 -1.89 -15.85
C TYR A 126 -0.85 -1.70 -15.93
N VAL A 127 -1.29 -0.45 -15.95
CA VAL A 127 -2.71 -0.09 -16.07
C VAL A 127 -2.95 0.82 -17.27
N ASP A 128 -4.00 0.51 -18.02
CA ASP A 128 -4.47 1.35 -19.13
C ASP A 128 -5.27 2.54 -18.57
N LEU A 129 -4.59 3.65 -18.32
CA LEU A 129 -5.23 4.88 -17.80
C LEU A 129 -6.28 5.44 -18.76
N GLY A 130 -6.08 5.29 -20.07
CA GLY A 130 -7.02 5.73 -21.09
C GLY A 130 -8.35 4.97 -20.98
N LEU A 131 -8.27 3.66 -20.77
CA LEU A 131 -9.45 2.83 -20.54
C LEU A 131 -10.22 3.24 -19.29
N LEU A 132 -9.51 3.40 -18.16
CA LEU A 132 -10.12 3.82 -16.90
C LEU A 132 -10.85 5.15 -17.07
N LYS A 133 -10.18 6.14 -17.62
CA LYS A 133 -10.75 7.48 -17.86
C LYS A 133 -11.95 7.44 -18.80
N SER A 134 -11.87 6.67 -19.89
CA SER A 134 -12.96 6.55 -20.86
C SER A 134 -14.22 5.94 -20.25
N ARG A 135 -14.08 5.14 -19.21
CA ARG A 135 -15.19 4.54 -18.46
C ARG A 135 -15.59 5.30 -17.20
N GLY A 136 -15.00 6.49 -16.96
CA GLY A 136 -15.38 7.37 -15.86
C GLY A 136 -14.78 7.02 -14.50
N TYR A 137 -13.72 6.18 -14.45
CA TYR A 137 -13.04 5.86 -13.21
C TYR A 137 -11.97 6.89 -12.87
N ASP A 138 -11.85 7.23 -11.58
CA ASP A 138 -10.71 7.94 -11.05
C ASP A 138 -9.46 7.04 -11.11
N THR A 139 -8.33 7.64 -11.49
CA THR A 139 -7.09 6.91 -11.78
C THR A 139 -6.04 7.03 -10.68
N ASP A 140 -6.37 7.60 -9.54
CA ASP A 140 -5.44 7.80 -8.43
C ASP A 140 -4.77 6.49 -8.03
N ILE A 141 -3.45 6.53 -7.87
CA ILE A 141 -2.68 5.41 -7.32
C ILE A 141 -2.56 5.64 -5.82
N ILE A 142 -3.23 4.82 -5.03
CA ILE A 142 -3.35 4.98 -3.59
C ILE A 142 -2.34 4.06 -2.92
N ILE A 143 -1.54 4.62 -2.01
CA ILE A 143 -0.57 3.90 -1.19
C ILE A 143 -0.97 4.07 0.26
N LEU A 144 -1.37 2.97 0.90
CA LEU A 144 -1.77 2.94 2.30
C LEU A 144 -0.83 2.08 3.13
N VAL A 145 -0.63 2.49 4.37
CA VAL A 145 -0.08 1.63 5.41
C VAL A 145 -1.22 1.18 6.32
N THR A 146 -1.39 -0.13 6.47
CA THR A 146 -2.57 -0.71 7.12
C THR A 146 -2.35 -1.09 8.57
N ASN A 147 -1.10 -1.16 9.02
CA ASN A 147 -0.72 -1.67 10.34
C ASN A 147 0.20 -0.76 11.16
N LEU A 148 0.14 0.55 10.96
CA LEU A 148 0.84 1.53 11.81
C LEU A 148 -0.09 2.18 12.83
N GLU A 149 0.48 2.50 13.99
CA GLU A 149 -0.20 3.31 14.99
C GLU A 149 -0.38 4.75 14.51
N PRO A 150 -1.45 5.45 14.92
CA PRO A 150 -1.65 6.85 14.59
C PRO A 150 -0.43 7.71 14.98
N GLY A 151 0.02 8.55 14.06
CA GLY A 151 1.18 9.42 14.25
C GLY A 151 2.54 8.76 13.99
N ALA A 152 2.57 7.47 13.60
CA ALA A 152 3.81 6.76 13.30
C ALA A 152 4.32 6.97 11.86
N MET A 153 3.66 7.81 11.08
CA MET A 153 4.10 8.16 9.72
C MET A 153 3.99 9.65 9.44
N THR A 154 4.83 10.10 8.53
CA THR A 154 4.80 11.45 7.94
C THR A 154 4.64 11.34 6.44
N ALA A 155 3.58 11.92 5.90
CA ALA A 155 3.31 11.95 4.46
C ALA A 155 3.83 13.24 3.83
N HIS A 156 4.48 13.14 2.66
CA HIS A 156 5.00 14.25 1.88
C HIS A 156 4.08 14.53 0.69
N CYS A 157 3.13 15.44 0.88
CA CYS A 157 2.14 15.81 -0.12
C CYS A 157 2.46 17.16 -0.78
N GLY A 158 1.81 17.44 -1.92
CA GLY A 158 1.99 18.68 -2.67
C GLY A 158 3.23 18.72 -3.55
N ILE A 159 3.97 17.64 -3.62
CA ILE A 159 5.19 17.48 -4.44
C ILE A 159 4.90 16.69 -5.72
N ASN A 160 5.76 16.84 -6.72
CA ASN A 160 5.80 15.95 -7.86
C ASN A 160 6.82 14.84 -7.59
N ALA A 161 6.36 13.59 -7.68
CA ALA A 161 7.17 12.44 -7.40
C ALA A 161 7.65 11.74 -8.67
N THR A 162 8.77 11.06 -8.56
CA THR A 162 9.29 10.11 -9.56
C THR A 162 9.14 8.70 -9.00
N ALA A 163 8.52 7.81 -9.77
CA ALA A 163 8.28 6.42 -9.40
C ALA A 163 9.56 5.71 -8.90
N GLY A 164 9.45 5.05 -7.76
CA GLY A 164 10.54 4.29 -7.15
C GLY A 164 11.72 5.10 -6.62
N ARG A 165 11.65 6.44 -6.65
CA ARG A 165 12.77 7.31 -6.25
C ARG A 165 12.41 8.38 -5.24
N THR A 166 11.23 8.99 -5.33
CA THR A 166 10.81 10.04 -4.41
C THR A 166 10.21 9.41 -3.16
N CYS A 167 10.72 9.76 -1.97
CA CYS A 167 10.11 9.42 -0.70
C CYS A 167 8.77 10.15 -0.57
N VAL A 168 7.70 9.43 -0.35
CA VAL A 168 6.36 9.98 -0.14
C VAL A 168 5.84 9.75 1.27
N ILE A 169 6.38 8.78 1.99
CA ILE A 169 6.06 8.51 3.39
C ILE A 169 7.34 8.12 4.13
N GLU A 170 7.54 8.70 5.30
CA GLU A 170 8.48 8.23 6.32
C GLU A 170 7.69 7.58 7.44
N TYR A 171 8.16 6.47 8.00
CA TYR A 171 7.48 5.77 9.08
C TYR A 171 8.44 5.26 10.15
N HIS A 172 7.88 4.95 11.30
CA HIS A 172 8.57 4.23 12.38
C HIS A 172 7.62 3.23 13.06
N MET A 173 8.16 2.07 13.38
CA MET A 173 7.45 0.97 14.07
C MET A 173 8.05 0.70 15.44
#